data_dfa5d94ead007f69645cbafdddf7dd7a
#
_entry.id   dfa5d94ead007f69645cbafdddf7dd7a
#
_cell.length_a   1.000
_cell.length_b   1.000
_cell.length_c   1.000
_cell.angle_alpha   90.00
_cell.angle_beta   90.00
_cell.angle_gamma   90.00
#
_symmetry.space_group_name_H-M   'P 1'
#
loop_
_entity.id
_entity.type
_entity.pdbx_description
1 polymer ?
#
loop_
_entity_poly.entity_id
_entity_poly.type
_entity_poly.pdbx_seq_one_letter_code
_entity_poly.pdbx_strand_id
1 'polypeptide(L)'
;MEDLSMKRVIVITGATGTGKTTVSQYLNSHYEIPRIITHTTRPKRPGEVDGVDYYFETAESFPKNHYLEDVMYASYQYGSSYEGLDRAFEKADLVSIVLDTKGAQTYAEQLGEKAVVLFLTVGKSDILKDRLTSRGDETEMVNHRIRSKEYKRDLELPVALTGRATVIQNDDWLKTQRALDAFVSALRIQQQSVES
;
A
#
# COMPACT_ATOMS: atom_id res chain seq x y z
N MET A 1 -7.73 27.47 14.58
CA MET A 1 -7.58 27.35 13.12
C MET A 1 -7.06 25.95 12.88
N GLU A 2 -7.91 25.05 12.38
CA GLU A 2 -7.43 23.75 11.93
C GLU A 2 -6.46 24.01 10.77
N ASP A 3 -5.28 23.43 10.91
CA ASP A 3 -4.24 23.47 9.89
C ASP A 3 -4.77 22.80 8.63
N LEU A 4 -5.08 23.62 7.61
CA LEU A 4 -5.62 23.17 6.32
C LEU A 4 -4.54 22.55 5.43
N SER A 5 -3.37 22.19 5.99
CA SER A 5 -2.41 21.40 5.25
C SER A 5 -3.11 20.14 4.78
N MET A 6 -3.20 19.93 3.45
CA MET A 6 -3.93 18.78 2.90
C MET A 6 -3.13 17.51 3.13
N LYS A 7 -3.30 16.92 4.30
CA LYS A 7 -2.77 15.61 4.64
C LYS A 7 -3.27 14.58 3.63
N ARG A 8 -2.35 13.87 2.97
CA ARG A 8 -2.65 12.89 1.92
C ARG A 8 -2.00 11.55 2.19
N VAL A 9 -2.67 10.50 1.76
CA VAL A 9 -2.18 9.12 1.82
C VAL A 9 -1.94 8.60 0.42
N ILE A 10 -0.72 8.21 0.10
CA ILE A 10 -0.40 7.45 -1.11
C ILE A 10 -0.76 5.99 -0.85
N VAL A 11 -1.83 5.53 -1.47
CA VAL A 11 -2.32 4.15 -1.37
C VAL A 11 -1.68 3.33 -2.48
N ILE A 12 -0.66 2.56 -2.16
CA ILE A 12 0.09 1.72 -3.09
C ILE A 12 -0.61 0.38 -3.19
N THR A 13 -1.12 0.05 -4.36
CA THR A 13 -1.91 -1.18 -4.58
C THR A 13 -1.52 -1.90 -5.87
N GLY A 14 -2.08 -3.09 -6.08
CA GLY A 14 -1.79 -3.99 -7.19
C GLY A 14 -1.46 -5.41 -6.72
N ALA A 15 -1.31 -6.35 -7.65
CA ALA A 15 -1.09 -7.76 -7.35
C ALA A 15 0.20 -8.01 -6.54
N THR A 16 0.27 -9.16 -5.88
CA THR A 16 1.50 -9.62 -5.20
C THR A 16 2.61 -9.79 -6.25
N GLY A 17 3.82 -9.31 -5.93
CA GLY A 17 4.98 -9.35 -6.86
C GLY A 17 5.16 -8.09 -7.71
N THR A 18 4.21 -7.16 -7.74
CA THR A 18 4.33 -5.90 -8.51
C THR A 18 5.35 -4.91 -7.95
N GLY A 19 5.88 -5.15 -6.73
CA GLY A 19 6.91 -4.30 -6.13
C GLY A 19 6.39 -3.22 -5.16
N LYS A 20 5.17 -3.38 -4.62
CA LYS A 20 4.57 -2.41 -3.67
C LYS A 20 5.48 -2.07 -2.49
N THR A 21 6.10 -3.09 -1.87
CA THR A 21 7.02 -2.88 -0.75
C THR A 21 8.26 -2.09 -1.17
N THR A 22 8.84 -2.40 -2.32
CA THR A 22 10.00 -1.68 -2.87
C THR A 22 9.67 -0.22 -3.15
N VAL A 23 8.51 0.04 -3.73
CA VAL A 23 8.02 1.41 -3.96
C VAL A 23 7.80 2.14 -2.64
N SER A 24 7.15 1.52 -1.65
CA SER A 24 6.95 2.12 -0.33
C SER A 24 8.28 2.46 0.35
N GLN A 25 9.26 1.56 0.27
CA GLN A 25 10.62 1.80 0.79
C GLN A 25 11.32 2.94 0.05
N TYR A 26 11.19 3.01 -1.28
CA TYR A 26 11.75 4.10 -2.08
C TYR A 26 11.14 5.45 -1.68
N LEU A 27 9.82 5.53 -1.55
CA LEU A 27 9.13 6.75 -1.11
C LEU A 27 9.59 7.19 0.29
N ASN A 28 9.78 6.25 1.20
CA ASN A 28 10.27 6.56 2.54
C ASN A 28 11.73 7.05 2.52
N SER A 29 12.63 6.31 1.87
CA SER A 29 14.07 6.60 1.90
C SER A 29 14.47 7.83 1.07
N HIS A 30 13.73 8.13 -0.01
CA HIS A 30 14.08 9.17 -0.97
C HIS A 30 13.31 10.48 -0.75
N TYR A 31 12.11 10.39 -0.23
CA TYR A 31 11.20 11.53 -0.06
C TYR A 31 10.77 11.76 1.39
N GLU A 32 11.24 10.93 2.32
CA GLU A 32 10.86 10.97 3.73
C GLU A 32 9.33 10.82 3.93
N ILE A 33 8.67 10.04 3.04
CA ILE A 33 7.24 9.74 3.12
C ILE A 33 7.06 8.49 4.01
N PRO A 34 6.65 8.64 5.28
CA PRO A 34 6.55 7.52 6.20
C PRO A 34 5.43 6.58 5.81
N ARG A 35 5.62 5.29 6.12
CA ARG A 35 4.59 4.27 5.94
C ARG A 35 3.67 4.22 7.16
N ILE A 36 2.37 4.13 6.92
CA ILE A 36 1.38 3.75 7.94
C ILE A 36 1.65 2.29 8.33
N ILE A 37 1.83 2.04 9.62
CA ILE A 37 2.02 0.69 10.15
C ILE A 37 0.64 0.06 10.32
N THR A 38 0.42 -1.08 9.68
CA THR A 38 -0.83 -1.83 9.71
C THR A 38 -0.79 -2.94 10.76
N HIS A 39 -1.96 -3.47 11.11
CA HIS A 39 -2.14 -4.55 12.08
C HIS A 39 -2.26 -5.91 11.38
N THR A 40 -1.82 -6.97 12.03
CA THR A 40 -2.01 -8.34 11.52
C THR A 40 -2.04 -9.37 12.65
N THR A 41 -2.90 -10.39 12.49
CA THR A 41 -2.89 -11.58 13.36
C THR A 41 -1.92 -12.66 12.86
N ARG A 42 -1.24 -12.42 11.74
CA ARG A 42 -0.20 -13.31 11.25
C ARG A 42 0.98 -13.36 12.24
N PRO A 43 1.50 -14.54 12.55
CA PRO A 43 2.72 -14.64 13.35
C PRO A 43 3.89 -13.87 12.70
N LYS A 44 4.69 -13.25 13.58
CA LYS A 44 5.88 -12.52 13.20
C LYS A 44 6.88 -13.43 12.50
N ARG A 45 7.41 -13.00 11.36
CA ARG A 45 8.49 -13.70 10.66
C ARG A 45 9.87 -13.35 11.28
N PRO A 46 10.90 -14.19 11.08
CA PRO A 46 12.26 -13.83 11.45
C PRO A 46 12.67 -12.49 10.82
N GLY A 47 13.20 -11.59 11.65
CA GLY A 47 13.65 -10.25 11.22
C GLY A 47 12.57 -9.17 11.23
N GLU A 48 11.28 -9.49 11.32
CA GLU A 48 10.22 -8.48 11.46
C GLU A 48 10.20 -7.90 12.89
N VAL A 49 9.87 -6.63 13.02
CA VAL A 49 9.83 -5.92 14.30
C VAL A 49 8.43 -5.35 14.53
N ASP A 50 7.87 -5.63 15.73
CA ASP A 50 6.58 -5.11 16.14
C ASP A 50 6.61 -3.57 16.22
N GLY A 51 5.54 -2.91 15.72
CA GLY A 51 5.46 -1.46 15.64
C GLY A 51 6.31 -0.82 14.53
N VAL A 52 7.06 -1.64 13.76
CA VAL A 52 7.87 -1.19 12.62
C VAL A 52 7.35 -1.81 11.32
N ASP A 53 7.27 -3.14 11.26
CA ASP A 53 6.75 -3.85 10.09
C ASP A 53 5.23 -3.96 10.12
N TYR A 54 4.71 -4.36 11.27
CA TYR A 54 3.29 -4.47 11.61
C TYR A 54 3.12 -4.24 13.12
N TYR A 55 1.87 -3.94 13.53
CA TYR A 55 1.41 -4.24 14.89
C TYR A 55 0.93 -5.68 14.88
N PHE A 56 1.66 -6.58 15.57
CA PHE A 56 1.33 -8.00 15.62
C PHE A 56 0.31 -8.25 16.71
N GLU A 57 -0.90 -8.59 16.29
CA GLU A 57 -2.08 -8.72 17.13
C GLU A 57 -2.40 -10.20 17.42
N THR A 58 -3.12 -10.44 18.51
CA THR A 58 -3.81 -11.71 18.75
C THR A 58 -5.24 -11.64 18.20
N ALA A 59 -5.94 -12.79 18.14
CA ALA A 59 -7.35 -12.83 17.78
C ALA A 59 -8.23 -12.00 18.74
N GLU A 60 -7.80 -11.86 20.01
CA GLU A 60 -8.52 -11.08 21.04
C GLU A 60 -8.17 -9.59 21.00
N SER A 61 -6.94 -9.22 20.58
CA SER A 61 -6.52 -7.80 20.52
C SER A 61 -6.91 -7.14 19.21
N PHE A 62 -6.89 -7.86 18.10
CA PHE A 62 -7.21 -7.32 16.79
C PHE A 62 -8.55 -6.55 16.77
N PRO A 63 -9.68 -7.09 17.22
CA PRO A 63 -10.97 -6.40 17.14
C PRO A 63 -11.10 -5.19 18.10
N LYS A 64 -10.10 -4.89 18.91
CA LYS A 64 -10.10 -3.72 19.81
C LYS A 64 -9.62 -2.42 19.14
N ASN A 65 -9.06 -2.52 17.95
CA ASN A 65 -8.61 -1.36 17.18
C ASN A 65 -9.76 -0.80 16.31
N HIS A 66 -9.72 0.49 15.99
CA HIS A 66 -10.68 1.13 15.11
C HIS A 66 -10.16 1.13 13.67
N TYR A 67 -10.60 0.15 12.89
CA TYR A 67 -10.11 -0.01 11.52
C TYR A 67 -10.82 0.91 10.52
N LEU A 68 -10.02 1.57 9.68
CA LEU A 68 -10.48 2.22 8.47
C LEU A 68 -10.80 1.15 7.41
N GLU A 69 -9.94 0.14 7.31
CA GLU A 69 -10.18 -1.06 6.51
C GLU A 69 -9.58 -2.28 7.21
N ASP A 70 -10.22 -3.43 7.03
CA ASP A 70 -9.69 -4.72 7.41
C ASP A 70 -10.04 -5.79 6.37
N VAL A 71 -9.20 -6.81 6.28
CA VAL A 71 -9.35 -7.91 5.34
C VAL A 71 -8.83 -9.21 5.92
N MET A 72 -9.52 -10.30 5.60
CA MET A 72 -9.01 -11.65 5.82
C MET A 72 -8.20 -12.07 4.59
N TYR A 73 -6.93 -12.43 4.79
CA TYR A 73 -6.06 -12.92 3.74
C TYR A 73 -5.22 -14.10 4.22
N ALA A 74 -5.25 -15.23 3.50
CA ALA A 74 -4.54 -16.45 3.86
C ALA A 74 -4.73 -16.88 5.33
N SER A 75 -5.97 -16.84 5.82
CA SER A 75 -6.40 -17.18 7.19
C SER A 75 -5.94 -16.23 8.30
N TYR A 76 -5.35 -15.09 7.94
CA TYR A 76 -4.95 -14.05 8.89
C TYR A 76 -5.71 -12.76 8.63
N GLN A 77 -5.96 -12.01 9.69
CA GLN A 77 -6.53 -10.68 9.61
C GLN A 77 -5.43 -9.65 9.36
N TYR A 78 -5.73 -8.67 8.53
CA TYR A 78 -4.91 -7.49 8.29
C TYR A 78 -5.82 -6.28 8.36
N GLY A 79 -5.33 -5.18 8.88
CA GLY A 79 -6.12 -3.96 8.95
C GLY A 79 -5.28 -2.73 9.16
N SER A 80 -5.78 -1.60 8.71
CA SER A 80 -5.21 -0.28 8.98
C SER A 80 -6.17 0.51 9.88
N SER A 81 -5.67 0.96 11.02
CA SER A 81 -6.46 1.69 12.01
C SER A 81 -6.40 3.20 11.79
N TYR A 82 -7.44 3.92 12.23
CA TYR A 82 -7.43 5.38 12.28
C TYR A 82 -6.30 5.90 13.16
N GLU A 83 -6.00 5.24 14.28
CA GLU A 83 -4.90 5.59 15.16
C GLU A 83 -3.53 5.43 14.48
N GLY A 84 -3.39 4.41 13.61
CA GLY A 84 -2.18 4.23 12.79
C GLY A 84 -2.01 5.32 11.75
N LEU A 85 -3.10 5.75 11.14
CA LEU A 85 -3.14 6.87 10.20
C LEU A 85 -2.78 8.20 10.90
N ASP A 86 -3.39 8.48 12.05
CA ASP A 86 -3.13 9.69 12.82
C ASP A 86 -1.67 9.77 13.25
N ARG A 87 -1.10 8.68 13.80
CA ARG A 87 0.34 8.61 14.15
C ARG A 87 1.28 8.85 12.96
N ALA A 88 0.88 8.45 11.77
CA ALA A 88 1.66 8.72 10.56
C ALA A 88 1.57 10.20 10.18
N PHE A 89 0.39 10.80 10.27
CA PHE A 89 0.16 12.22 10.01
C PHE A 89 0.75 13.18 11.05
N GLU A 90 1.10 12.69 12.24
CA GLU A 90 1.91 13.44 13.21
C GLU A 90 3.36 13.64 12.72
N LYS A 91 3.84 12.75 11.83
CA LYS A 91 5.21 12.76 11.30
C LYS A 91 5.36 13.52 9.99
N ALA A 92 4.34 13.47 9.13
CA ALA A 92 4.36 14.10 7.82
C ALA A 92 2.96 14.28 7.23
N ASP A 93 2.76 15.31 6.40
CA ASP A 93 1.49 15.55 5.71
C ASP A 93 1.24 14.60 4.54
N LEU A 94 2.29 14.02 4.00
CA LEU A 94 2.23 13.00 2.97
C LEU A 94 2.75 11.68 3.54
N VAL A 95 1.89 10.67 3.59
CA VAL A 95 2.21 9.33 4.12
C VAL A 95 1.87 8.27 3.09
N SER A 96 2.33 7.04 3.27
CA SER A 96 2.05 5.94 2.35
C SER A 96 1.49 4.72 3.07
N ILE A 97 0.71 3.92 2.35
CA ILE A 97 0.22 2.62 2.81
C ILE A 97 0.25 1.61 1.66
N VAL A 98 0.49 0.34 1.98
CA VAL A 98 0.44 -0.77 1.02
C VAL A 98 -0.80 -1.61 1.31
N LEU A 99 -1.72 -1.67 0.35
CA LEU A 99 -2.98 -2.41 0.46
C LEU A 99 -3.21 -3.30 -0.77
N ASP A 100 -4.15 -4.20 -0.67
CA ASP A 100 -4.75 -4.85 -1.82
C ASP A 100 -5.73 -3.90 -2.54
N THR A 101 -6.28 -4.30 -3.68
CA THR A 101 -7.18 -3.41 -4.43
C THR A 101 -8.49 -3.13 -3.71
N LYS A 102 -8.99 -4.06 -2.89
CA LYS A 102 -10.19 -3.86 -2.08
C LYS A 102 -9.94 -2.82 -0.98
N GLY A 103 -8.83 -2.93 -0.26
CA GLY A 103 -8.43 -1.94 0.74
C GLY A 103 -8.21 -0.56 0.12
N ALA A 104 -7.62 -0.50 -1.09
CA ALA A 104 -7.45 0.76 -1.82
C ALA A 104 -8.79 1.42 -2.19
N GLN A 105 -9.81 0.63 -2.57
CA GLN A 105 -11.16 1.14 -2.79
C GLN A 105 -11.75 1.73 -1.52
N THR A 106 -11.66 1.00 -0.40
CA THR A 106 -12.14 1.47 0.90
C THR A 106 -11.48 2.79 1.30
N TYR A 107 -10.15 2.90 1.14
CA TYR A 107 -9.44 4.16 1.39
C TYR A 107 -9.92 5.31 0.50
N ALA A 108 -10.10 5.06 -0.79
CA ALA A 108 -10.60 6.06 -1.73
C ALA A 108 -12.03 6.51 -1.42
N GLU A 109 -12.88 5.61 -0.92
CA GLU A 109 -14.26 5.91 -0.52
C GLU A 109 -14.30 6.69 0.81
N GLN A 110 -13.52 6.28 1.81
CA GLN A 110 -13.56 6.86 3.15
C GLN A 110 -12.83 8.21 3.23
N LEU A 111 -11.70 8.35 2.54
CA LEU A 111 -10.84 9.52 2.62
C LEU A 111 -11.01 10.50 1.44
N GLY A 112 -11.75 10.11 0.41
CA GLY A 112 -12.00 10.96 -0.76
C GLY A 112 -10.71 11.41 -1.45
N GLU A 113 -10.52 12.72 -1.61
CA GLU A 113 -9.35 13.33 -2.25
C GLU A 113 -8.05 13.22 -1.43
N LYS A 114 -8.14 12.89 -0.14
CA LYS A 114 -6.97 12.62 0.69
C LYS A 114 -6.29 11.31 0.33
N ALA A 115 -7.00 10.35 -0.27
CA ALA A 115 -6.46 9.09 -0.75
C ALA A 115 -6.00 9.22 -2.20
N VAL A 116 -4.69 9.21 -2.43
CA VAL A 116 -4.08 9.24 -3.76
C VAL A 116 -3.64 7.82 -4.13
N VAL A 117 -4.36 7.19 -5.05
CA VAL A 117 -4.14 5.79 -5.40
C VAL A 117 -3.01 5.65 -6.43
N LEU A 118 -2.03 4.81 -6.10
CA LEU A 118 -0.94 4.41 -6.97
C LEU A 118 -1.07 2.91 -7.27
N PHE A 119 -1.53 2.56 -8.47
CA PHE A 119 -1.69 1.18 -8.91
C PHE A 119 -0.44 0.70 -9.63
N LEU A 120 0.20 -0.34 -9.08
CA LEU A 120 1.36 -0.98 -9.69
C LEU A 120 0.94 -2.20 -10.50
N THR A 121 1.42 -2.25 -11.74
CA THR A 121 1.23 -3.39 -12.64
C THR A 121 2.56 -3.83 -13.24
N VAL A 122 2.53 -4.92 -14.00
CA VAL A 122 3.63 -5.42 -14.83
C VAL A 122 3.12 -5.77 -16.22
N GLY A 123 3.96 -5.67 -17.24
CA GLY A 123 3.58 -5.93 -18.62
C GLY A 123 3.32 -7.40 -18.95
N LYS A 124 3.89 -8.33 -18.15
CA LYS A 124 3.71 -9.78 -18.33
C LYS A 124 3.54 -10.46 -16.98
N SER A 125 2.56 -11.34 -16.87
CA SER A 125 2.27 -12.12 -15.66
C SER A 125 3.41 -13.03 -15.21
N ASP A 126 4.24 -13.51 -16.16
CA ASP A 126 5.38 -14.36 -15.85
C ASP A 126 6.41 -13.66 -14.95
N ILE A 127 6.57 -12.34 -15.10
CA ILE A 127 7.43 -11.52 -14.24
C ILE A 127 7.02 -11.64 -12.77
N LEU A 128 5.73 -11.69 -12.49
CA LEU A 128 5.22 -11.83 -11.12
C LEU A 128 5.57 -13.18 -10.51
N LYS A 129 5.44 -14.25 -11.30
CA LYS A 129 5.78 -15.60 -10.87
C LYS A 129 7.27 -15.72 -10.57
N ASP A 130 8.12 -15.19 -11.43
CA ASP A 130 9.58 -15.22 -11.26
C ASP A 130 9.99 -14.43 -10.02
N ARG A 131 9.39 -13.25 -9.78
CA ARG A 131 9.66 -12.44 -8.58
C ARG A 131 9.21 -13.11 -7.28
N LEU A 132 8.10 -13.84 -7.29
CA LEU A 132 7.63 -14.60 -6.12
C LEU A 132 8.55 -15.78 -5.83
N THR A 133 8.97 -16.50 -6.85
CA THR A 133 9.89 -17.64 -6.71
C THR A 133 11.28 -17.19 -6.21
N SER A 134 11.80 -16.07 -6.73
CA SER A 134 13.11 -15.53 -6.33
C SER A 134 13.17 -15.01 -4.89
N ARG A 135 12.03 -14.76 -4.25
CA ARG A 135 11.94 -14.39 -2.83
C ARG A 135 12.14 -15.55 -1.87
N GLY A 136 12.25 -16.79 -2.38
CA GLY A 136 12.35 -18.00 -1.58
C GLY A 136 11.00 -18.52 -1.07
N ASP A 137 9.88 -18.03 -1.61
CA ASP A 137 8.56 -18.61 -1.35
C ASP A 137 8.52 -20.03 -1.94
N GLU A 138 7.98 -20.99 -1.19
CA GLU A 138 7.80 -22.36 -1.68
C GLU A 138 6.93 -22.40 -2.95
N THR A 139 7.33 -23.19 -3.93
CA THR A 139 6.67 -23.27 -5.25
C THR A 139 5.17 -23.57 -5.12
N GLU A 140 4.77 -24.42 -4.18
CA GLU A 140 3.35 -24.73 -3.93
C GLU A 140 2.59 -23.51 -3.39
N MET A 141 3.18 -22.76 -2.48
CA MET A 141 2.58 -21.52 -1.95
C MET A 141 2.45 -20.46 -3.04
N VAL A 142 3.46 -20.32 -3.92
CA VAL A 142 3.38 -19.41 -5.08
C VAL A 142 2.24 -19.82 -6.00
N ASN A 143 2.16 -21.11 -6.38
CA ASN A 143 1.10 -21.63 -7.24
C ASN A 143 -0.31 -21.47 -6.62
N HIS A 144 -0.45 -21.69 -5.32
CA HIS A 144 -1.71 -21.47 -4.61
C HIS A 144 -2.11 -19.98 -4.66
N ARG A 145 -1.15 -19.08 -4.39
CA ARG A 145 -1.37 -17.63 -4.38
C ARG A 145 -1.80 -17.09 -5.74
N ILE A 146 -1.12 -17.46 -6.84
CA ILE A 146 -1.47 -16.98 -8.19
C ILE A 146 -2.81 -17.52 -8.72
N ARG A 147 -3.33 -18.59 -8.11
CA ARG A 147 -4.66 -19.15 -8.43
C ARG A 147 -5.77 -18.54 -7.57
N SER A 148 -5.44 -17.81 -6.51
CA SER A 148 -6.44 -17.22 -5.61
C SER A 148 -7.28 -16.16 -6.32
N LYS A 149 -8.51 -15.96 -5.83
CA LYS A 149 -9.43 -14.94 -6.35
C LYS A 149 -8.88 -13.54 -6.09
N GLU A 150 -8.26 -13.33 -4.94
CA GLU A 150 -7.65 -12.07 -4.52
C GLU A 150 -6.52 -11.67 -5.47
N TYR A 151 -5.63 -12.61 -5.79
CA TYR A 151 -4.54 -12.35 -6.74
C TYR A 151 -5.07 -11.93 -8.12
N LYS A 152 -6.05 -12.68 -8.66
CA LYS A 152 -6.66 -12.38 -9.96
C LYS A 152 -7.36 -11.03 -9.97
N ARG A 153 -8.08 -10.70 -8.89
CA ARG A 153 -8.71 -9.39 -8.70
C ARG A 153 -7.67 -8.28 -8.76
N ASP A 154 -6.53 -8.45 -8.04
CA ASP A 154 -5.51 -7.43 -7.86
C ASP A 154 -4.62 -7.22 -9.11
N LEU A 155 -4.75 -8.07 -10.14
CA LEU A 155 -4.06 -7.89 -11.43
C LEU A 155 -4.63 -6.72 -12.24
N GLU A 156 -5.88 -6.36 -12.03
CA GLU A 156 -6.59 -5.35 -12.80
C GLU A 156 -6.95 -4.15 -11.90
N LEU A 157 -6.88 -2.96 -12.49
CA LEU A 157 -7.36 -1.75 -11.80
C LEU A 157 -8.89 -1.85 -11.64
N PRO A 158 -9.41 -1.80 -10.39
CA PRO A 158 -10.85 -1.79 -10.17
C PRO A 158 -11.54 -0.61 -10.88
N VAL A 159 -12.73 -0.86 -11.42
CA VAL A 159 -13.54 0.17 -12.10
C VAL A 159 -13.78 1.39 -11.18
N ALA A 160 -14.03 1.17 -9.89
CA ALA A 160 -14.21 2.24 -8.90
C ALA A 160 -12.99 3.16 -8.73
N LEU A 161 -11.80 2.71 -9.12
CA LEU A 161 -10.55 3.49 -9.07
C LEU A 161 -10.15 4.07 -10.44
N THR A 162 -10.90 3.78 -11.49
CA THR A 162 -10.64 4.32 -12.83
C THR A 162 -10.78 5.85 -12.81
N GLY A 163 -9.79 6.54 -13.36
CA GLY A 163 -9.71 8.02 -13.34
C GLY A 163 -9.28 8.64 -12.01
N ARG A 164 -9.14 7.81 -10.95
CA ARG A 164 -8.66 8.24 -9.62
C ARG A 164 -7.27 7.70 -9.29
N ALA A 165 -6.81 6.68 -10.00
CA ALA A 165 -5.53 6.03 -9.76
C ALA A 165 -4.48 6.44 -10.80
N THR A 166 -3.26 6.69 -10.35
CA THR A 166 -2.08 6.72 -11.21
C THR A 166 -1.57 5.30 -11.39
N VAL A 167 -1.41 4.88 -12.64
CA VAL A 167 -0.93 3.53 -12.99
C VAL A 167 0.54 3.60 -13.35
N ILE A 168 1.38 2.79 -12.68
CA ILE A 168 2.79 2.63 -12.99
C ILE A 168 3.09 1.16 -13.31
N GLN A 169 3.63 0.93 -14.52
CA GLN A 169 4.13 -0.38 -14.93
C GLN A 169 5.57 -0.57 -14.41
N ASN A 170 5.75 -1.49 -13.47
CA ASN A 170 7.01 -1.73 -12.76
C ASN A 170 7.76 -2.94 -13.36
N ASP A 171 8.13 -2.86 -14.62
CA ASP A 171 8.99 -3.86 -15.27
C ASP A 171 10.47 -3.48 -15.17
N ASP A 172 10.76 -2.18 -15.24
CA ASP A 172 12.10 -1.59 -15.18
C ASP A 172 12.15 -0.61 -14.02
N TRP A 173 13.03 -0.87 -13.06
CA TRP A 173 13.12 -0.07 -11.83
C TRP A 173 13.53 1.38 -12.08
N LEU A 174 14.45 1.65 -13.01
CA LEU A 174 14.86 3.03 -13.32
C LEU A 174 13.71 3.85 -13.93
N LYS A 175 12.91 3.23 -14.79
CA LYS A 175 11.70 3.88 -15.33
C LYS A 175 10.66 4.10 -14.26
N THR A 176 10.50 3.13 -13.36
CA THR A 176 9.58 3.24 -12.22
C THR A 176 9.99 4.37 -11.29
N GLN A 177 11.27 4.50 -10.96
CA GLN A 177 11.78 5.62 -10.15
C GLN A 177 11.43 6.97 -10.78
N ARG A 178 11.71 7.16 -12.07
CA ARG A 178 11.37 8.42 -12.77
C ARG A 178 9.87 8.73 -12.75
N ALA A 179 9.04 7.72 -12.89
CA ALA A 179 7.59 7.88 -12.80
C ALA A 179 7.14 8.25 -11.37
N LEU A 180 7.75 7.65 -10.34
CA LEU A 180 7.52 8.00 -8.94
C LEU A 180 7.99 9.42 -8.62
N ASP A 181 9.15 9.85 -9.16
CA ASP A 181 9.67 11.20 -8.99
C ASP A 181 8.70 12.25 -9.55
N ALA A 182 8.19 12.01 -10.76
CA ALA A 182 7.18 12.86 -11.38
C ALA A 182 5.86 12.87 -10.58
N PHE A 183 5.43 11.70 -10.10
CA PHE A 183 4.23 11.56 -9.29
C PHE A 183 4.32 12.33 -7.97
N VAL A 184 5.40 12.17 -7.21
CA VAL A 184 5.60 12.89 -5.93
C VAL A 184 5.72 14.39 -6.15
N SER A 185 6.44 14.81 -7.21
CA SER A 185 6.58 16.23 -7.55
C SER A 185 5.23 16.88 -7.85
N ALA A 186 4.37 16.20 -8.61
CA ALA A 186 3.02 16.69 -8.92
C ALA A 186 2.15 16.82 -7.64
N LEU A 187 2.24 15.86 -6.71
CA LEU A 187 1.51 15.92 -5.44
C LEU A 187 1.95 17.11 -4.58
N ARG A 188 3.26 17.37 -4.49
CA ARG A 188 3.82 18.48 -3.69
C ARG A 188 3.44 19.85 -4.27
N ILE A 189 3.42 19.99 -5.60
CA ILE A 189 2.96 21.23 -6.26
C ILE A 189 1.49 21.49 -5.94
N GLN A 190 0.63 20.46 -5.98
CA GLN A 190 -0.77 20.59 -5.63
C GLN A 190 -1.00 21.00 -4.16
N GLN A 191 -0.17 20.53 -3.24
CA GLN A 191 -0.24 20.93 -1.83
C GLN A 191 0.08 22.43 -1.67
N GLN A 192 1.14 22.92 -2.30
CA GLN A 192 1.53 24.34 -2.25
C GLN A 192 0.52 25.30 -2.88
N SER A 193 -0.22 24.85 -3.92
CA SER A 193 -1.22 25.68 -4.62
C SER A 193 -2.50 25.88 -3.80
N VAL A 194 -2.71 25.14 -2.72
CA VAL A 194 -3.86 25.29 -1.81
C VAL A 194 -3.55 26.23 -0.66
N GLU A 195 -2.25 26.44 -0.35
CA GLU A 195 -1.78 27.34 0.71
C GLU A 195 -1.61 28.78 0.24
N SER A 196 -1.73 29.07 -1.05
CA SER A 196 -1.59 30.40 -1.69
C SER A 196 -2.93 30.99 -2.08
#